data_04160d137357aebd6ca93b9cbacd41dd
#
_entry.id   04160d137357aebd6ca93b9cbacd41dd
#
_cell.length_a   1.000
_cell.length_b   1.000
_cell.length_c   1.000
_cell.angle_alpha   90.00
_cell.angle_beta   90.00
_cell.angle_gamma   90.00
#
_symmetry.space_group_name_H-M   'P 1'
#
loop_
_entity.id
_entity.type
_entity.pdbx_description
1 polymer ?
#
loop_
_entity_poly.entity_id
_entity_poly.type
_entity_poly.pdbx_seq_one_letter_code
_entity_poly.pdbx_strand_id
1 'polypeptide(L)'
;IWFKIVRNFFWSATAGQFDLVVGNPPWVRWSKLPDLYRARVKPTCEHYGIFSKTKRHGGNELDISAMITYTVADKWLKLDAILAFVITGTLFKNPSSAGFRTFQIDANNTESSYLQPISIDDLKALKPFPDAANHTCIAIFKKSKNQPIYPITYNVWEAKTGAKRAISTYLSFNQVLEDINVVTKEAFPVGEIGSPLAVLKIGRFETIKYLSNQCTWTQGRKGITTDLNGVYFVSILNQSSDKVQII
;
A
#
# COMPACT_ATOMS: atom_id res chain seq x y z
N ILE A 1 30.75 4.34 18.62
CA ILE A 1 29.42 3.87 18.14
C ILE A 1 28.35 4.29 19.13
N TRP A 2 28.44 3.99 20.43
CA TRP A 2 27.44 4.31 21.46
C TRP A 2 27.11 5.81 21.55
N PHE A 3 28.09 6.69 21.46
CA PHE A 3 27.86 8.15 21.50
C PHE A 3 26.94 8.62 20.36
N LYS A 4 27.09 8.08 19.15
CA LYS A 4 26.21 8.40 18.01
C LYS A 4 24.78 7.91 18.25
N ILE A 5 24.62 6.70 18.80
CA ILE A 5 23.32 6.13 19.12
C ILE A 5 22.61 6.96 20.19
N VAL A 6 23.29 7.25 21.28
CA VAL A 6 22.76 8.06 22.39
C VAL A 6 22.39 9.48 21.91
N ARG A 7 23.28 10.11 21.14
CA ARG A 7 23.01 11.43 20.56
C ARG A 7 21.77 11.41 19.65
N ASN A 8 21.64 10.43 18.78
CA ASN A 8 20.48 10.32 17.87
C ASN A 8 19.18 10.08 18.66
N PHE A 9 19.26 9.26 19.74
CA PHE A 9 18.12 9.03 20.62
C PHE A 9 17.67 10.33 21.30
N PHE A 10 18.58 11.11 21.89
CA PHE A 10 18.23 12.41 22.48
C PHE A 10 17.74 13.40 21.45
N TRP A 11 18.34 13.42 20.26
CA TRP A 11 17.91 14.29 19.18
C TRP A 11 16.48 13.99 18.74
N SER A 12 16.14 12.74 18.54
CA SER A 12 14.77 12.35 18.17
C SER A 12 13.75 12.67 19.27
N ALA A 13 14.15 12.57 20.52
CA ALA A 13 13.29 12.91 21.66
C ALA A 13 13.06 14.43 21.83
N THR A 14 14.02 15.27 21.41
CA THR A 14 14.00 16.73 21.61
C THR A 14 13.71 17.54 20.35
N ALA A 15 13.74 16.92 19.19
CA ALA A 15 13.62 17.63 17.90
C ALA A 15 12.26 18.29 17.65
N GLY A 16 11.24 17.95 18.44
CA GLY A 16 9.89 18.47 18.24
C GLY A 16 9.22 17.96 16.97
N GLN A 17 8.27 18.73 16.49
CA GLN A 17 7.49 18.37 15.29
C GLN A 17 8.04 19.10 14.05
N PHE A 18 7.93 18.44 12.90
CA PHE A 18 8.46 18.90 11.63
C PHE A 18 7.34 19.35 10.67
N ASP A 19 7.68 20.27 9.78
CA ASP A 19 6.81 20.71 8.68
C ASP A 19 6.87 19.77 7.47
N LEU A 20 7.97 19.01 7.34
CA LEU A 20 8.17 18.03 6.29
C LEU A 20 8.95 16.84 6.83
N VAL A 21 8.45 15.65 6.58
CA VAL A 21 9.16 14.39 6.83
C VAL A 21 9.24 13.59 5.54
N VAL A 22 10.45 13.16 5.16
CA VAL A 22 10.71 12.33 3.98
C VAL A 22 11.48 11.10 4.42
N GLY A 23 11.11 9.94 3.91
CA GLY A 23 11.81 8.72 4.29
C GLY A 23 11.44 7.48 3.47
N ASN A 24 12.20 6.42 3.72
CA ASN A 24 11.97 5.09 3.20
C ASN A 24 11.95 4.11 4.39
N PRO A 25 10.79 3.89 5.02
CA PRO A 25 10.68 2.94 6.12
C PRO A 25 10.87 1.50 5.63
N PRO A 26 11.31 0.56 6.50
CA PRO A 26 11.48 -0.83 6.11
C PRO A 26 10.17 -1.49 5.67
N TRP A 27 10.24 -2.32 4.61
CA TRP A 27 9.10 -3.03 4.02
C TRP A 27 9.11 -4.49 4.44
N VAL A 28 8.74 -4.74 5.67
CA VAL A 28 8.74 -6.10 6.23
C VAL A 28 7.30 -6.50 6.56
N ARG A 29 6.85 -7.62 6.01
CA ARG A 29 5.52 -8.16 6.34
C ARG A 29 5.46 -8.58 7.80
N TRP A 30 4.33 -8.38 8.43
CA TRP A 30 4.07 -8.77 9.81
C TRP A 30 4.45 -10.22 10.10
N SER A 31 4.09 -11.14 9.19
CA SER A 31 4.41 -12.56 9.32
C SER A 31 5.91 -12.90 9.30
N LYS A 32 6.75 -11.99 8.82
CA LYS A 32 8.21 -12.15 8.76
C LYS A 32 8.95 -11.52 9.93
N LEU A 33 8.25 -10.81 10.80
CA LEU A 33 8.86 -10.21 11.98
C LEU A 33 9.09 -11.29 13.06
N PRO A 34 10.21 -11.23 13.81
CA PRO A 34 10.43 -12.09 14.97
C PRO A 34 9.31 -11.94 16.00
N ASP A 35 8.95 -13.03 16.69
CA ASP A 35 7.81 -13.07 17.63
C ASP A 35 7.93 -12.03 18.75
N LEU A 36 9.11 -11.89 19.35
CA LEU A 36 9.35 -10.90 20.40
C LEU A 36 9.15 -9.47 19.89
N TYR A 37 9.58 -9.20 18.66
CA TYR A 37 9.41 -7.88 18.06
C TYR A 37 7.93 -7.62 17.74
N ARG A 38 7.21 -8.61 17.17
CA ARG A 38 5.77 -8.53 16.94
C ARG A 38 5.00 -8.23 18.23
N ALA A 39 5.28 -8.95 19.29
CA ALA A 39 4.65 -8.74 20.59
C ALA A 39 4.86 -7.30 21.09
N ARG A 40 6.07 -6.76 20.90
CA ARG A 40 6.42 -5.41 21.34
C ARG A 40 5.73 -4.30 20.55
N VAL A 41 5.56 -4.46 19.23
CA VAL A 41 4.98 -3.42 18.36
C VAL A 41 3.49 -3.58 18.13
N LYS A 42 2.91 -4.72 18.50
CA LYS A 42 1.48 -5.00 18.36
C LYS A 42 0.59 -3.96 19.03
N PRO A 43 0.85 -3.51 20.28
CA PRO A 43 0.03 -2.48 20.91
C PRO A 43 0.02 -1.17 20.12
N THR A 44 1.13 -0.80 19.48
CA THR A 44 1.21 0.38 18.63
C THR A 44 0.33 0.25 17.38
N CYS A 45 0.35 -0.92 16.74
CA CYS A 45 -0.53 -1.19 15.60
C CYS A 45 -2.02 -1.17 15.99
N GLU A 46 -2.33 -1.70 17.16
CA GLU A 46 -3.71 -1.68 17.71
C GLU A 46 -4.16 -0.27 18.07
N HIS A 47 -3.28 0.53 18.67
CA HIS A 47 -3.53 1.95 18.98
C HIS A 47 -3.95 2.74 17.73
N TYR A 48 -3.22 2.56 16.63
CA TYR A 48 -3.54 3.22 15.36
C TYR A 48 -4.64 2.51 14.55
N GLY A 49 -5.21 1.43 15.03
CA GLY A 49 -6.25 0.70 14.31
C GLY A 49 -5.81 0.13 12.95
N ILE A 50 -4.49 -0.15 12.79
CA ILE A 50 -3.92 -0.52 11.49
C ILE A 50 -4.33 -1.93 11.05
N PHE A 51 -4.60 -2.84 11.99
CA PHE A 51 -5.05 -4.17 11.67
C PHE A 51 -6.47 -4.17 11.08
N SER A 52 -6.70 -5.02 10.07
CA SER A 52 -8.05 -5.24 9.56
C SER A 52 -8.96 -5.81 10.64
N LYS A 53 -10.17 -5.26 10.77
CA LYS A 53 -11.20 -5.78 11.68
C LYS A 53 -11.77 -7.13 11.23
N THR A 54 -11.56 -7.54 9.98
CA THR A 54 -12.05 -8.81 9.46
C THR A 54 -11.10 -9.95 9.80
N LYS A 55 -11.59 -10.94 10.55
CA LYS A 55 -10.83 -12.13 10.97
C LYS A 55 -10.20 -12.92 9.81
N ARG A 56 -10.79 -12.88 8.62
CA ARG A 56 -10.30 -13.56 7.39
C ARG A 56 -8.97 -13.04 6.87
N HIS A 57 -8.64 -11.79 7.15
CA HIS A 57 -7.45 -11.13 6.62
C HIS A 57 -6.55 -10.64 7.77
N GLY A 58 -6.53 -11.39 8.88
CA GLY A 58 -5.72 -11.05 10.04
C GLY A 58 -4.33 -10.58 9.61
N GLY A 59 -3.79 -9.54 10.24
CA GLY A 59 -2.63 -8.71 9.88
C GLY A 59 -1.35 -9.34 9.31
N ASN A 60 -1.37 -10.63 8.95
CA ASN A 60 -0.21 -11.38 8.47
C ASN A 60 0.45 -10.79 7.21
N GLU A 61 -0.33 -10.14 6.35
CA GLU A 61 0.15 -9.51 5.12
C GLU A 61 0.37 -7.99 5.28
N LEU A 62 0.14 -7.45 6.49
CA LEU A 62 0.41 -6.05 6.77
C LEU A 62 1.92 -5.79 6.71
N ASP A 63 2.30 -4.70 6.06
CA ASP A 63 3.67 -4.20 6.05
C ASP A 63 3.90 -3.27 7.25
N ILE A 64 5.04 -3.42 7.94
CA ILE A 64 5.35 -2.61 9.12
C ILE A 64 5.53 -1.12 8.79
N SER A 65 5.78 -0.79 7.53
CA SER A 65 5.82 0.60 7.08
C SER A 65 4.52 1.35 7.36
N ALA A 66 3.37 0.65 7.41
CA ALA A 66 2.10 1.21 7.82
C ALA A 66 2.15 1.77 9.25
N MET A 67 2.64 0.98 10.20
CA MET A 67 2.78 1.42 11.60
C MET A 67 3.75 2.60 11.71
N ILE A 68 4.88 2.53 11.01
CA ILE A 68 5.89 3.59 11.02
C ILE A 68 5.31 4.88 10.46
N THR A 69 4.53 4.81 9.37
CA THR A 69 3.85 5.97 8.77
C THR A 69 2.96 6.68 9.80
N TYR A 70 2.13 5.93 10.51
CA TYR A 70 1.25 6.49 11.54
C TYR A 70 2.01 7.02 12.75
N THR A 71 3.02 6.29 13.20
CA THR A 71 3.84 6.73 14.34
C THR A 71 4.56 8.04 14.03
N VAL A 72 5.12 8.17 12.83
CA VAL A 72 5.79 9.41 12.41
C VAL A 72 4.80 10.56 12.28
N ALA A 73 3.65 10.31 11.69
CA ALA A 73 2.61 11.31 11.54
C ALA A 73 2.07 11.80 12.90
N ASP A 74 1.90 10.89 13.85
CA ASP A 74 1.42 11.23 15.18
C ASP A 74 2.47 12.03 15.97
N LYS A 75 3.69 11.49 16.11
CA LYS A 75 4.70 11.99 17.04
C LYS A 75 5.51 13.17 16.51
N TRP A 76 5.79 13.18 15.21
CA TRP A 76 6.77 14.12 14.65
C TRP A 76 6.24 15.06 13.57
N LEU A 77 5.03 14.86 13.06
CA LEU A 77 4.47 15.72 12.04
C LEU A 77 3.55 16.78 12.66
N LYS A 78 3.79 18.05 12.35
CA LYS A 78 2.86 19.14 12.72
C LYS A 78 1.52 18.98 11.99
N LEU A 79 0.50 19.62 12.49
CA LEU A 79 -0.74 19.79 11.74
C LEU A 79 -0.44 20.58 10.45
N ASP A 80 -1.10 20.24 9.36
CA ASP A 80 -0.91 20.78 8.01
C ASP A 80 0.44 20.48 7.34
N ALA A 81 1.33 19.76 8.00
CA ALA A 81 2.63 19.36 7.50
C ALA A 81 2.56 18.13 6.56
N ILE A 82 3.63 17.92 5.80
CA ILE A 82 3.73 16.91 4.74
C ILE A 82 4.59 15.74 5.19
N LEU A 83 4.09 14.54 4.89
CA LEU A 83 4.81 13.27 5.01
C LEU A 83 4.95 12.64 3.63
N ALA A 84 6.16 12.39 3.17
CA ALA A 84 6.44 11.72 1.91
C ALA A 84 7.28 10.46 2.14
N PHE A 85 6.68 9.29 1.94
CA PHE A 85 7.33 8.00 2.19
C PHE A 85 7.36 7.12 0.94
N VAL A 86 8.47 6.44 0.76
CA VAL A 86 8.58 5.32 -0.17
C VAL A 86 8.06 4.06 0.55
N ILE A 87 6.90 3.58 0.14
CA ILE A 87 6.21 2.44 0.77
C ILE A 87 5.73 1.43 -0.27
N THR A 88 5.13 0.33 0.18
CA THR A 88 4.60 -0.67 -0.73
C THR A 88 3.19 -0.30 -1.20
N GLY A 89 2.94 -0.37 -2.51
CA GLY A 89 1.62 -0.15 -3.10
C GLY A 89 0.55 -1.15 -2.65
N THR A 90 0.96 -2.26 -2.04
CA THR A 90 0.06 -3.24 -1.44
C THR A 90 -0.77 -2.66 -0.30
N LEU A 91 -0.27 -1.64 0.41
CA LEU A 91 -1.01 -0.92 1.45
C LEU A 91 -2.31 -0.29 0.93
N PHE A 92 -2.33 0.10 -0.33
CA PHE A 92 -3.50 0.72 -0.95
C PHE A 92 -4.47 -0.30 -1.58
N LYS A 93 -4.04 -1.52 -1.84
CA LYS A 93 -4.80 -2.52 -2.61
C LYS A 93 -5.19 -3.76 -1.82
N ASN A 94 -4.39 -4.21 -0.85
CA ASN A 94 -4.66 -5.45 -0.13
C ASN A 94 -5.77 -5.28 0.93
N PRO A 95 -6.71 -6.22 1.03
CA PRO A 95 -7.74 -6.21 2.08
C PRO A 95 -7.18 -6.16 3.50
N SER A 96 -6.04 -6.83 3.76
CA SER A 96 -5.35 -6.84 5.06
C SER A 96 -4.90 -5.45 5.55
N SER A 97 -4.77 -4.48 4.63
CA SER A 97 -4.37 -3.11 4.94
C SER A 97 -5.56 -2.14 5.11
N ALA A 98 -6.76 -2.66 5.37
CA ALA A 98 -7.97 -1.83 5.52
C ALA A 98 -7.80 -0.78 6.63
N GLY A 99 -7.23 -1.15 7.76
CA GLY A 99 -6.97 -0.23 8.86
C GLY A 99 -6.02 0.92 8.47
N PHE A 100 -4.99 0.64 7.67
CA PHE A 100 -4.12 1.70 7.15
C PHE A 100 -4.89 2.70 6.27
N ARG A 101 -5.83 2.25 5.47
CA ARG A 101 -6.60 3.11 4.56
C ARG A 101 -7.74 3.88 5.22
N THR A 102 -7.96 3.75 6.51
CA THR A 102 -8.84 4.67 7.25
C THR A 102 -8.23 6.06 7.31
N PHE A 103 -6.90 6.13 7.20
CA PHE A 103 -6.11 7.36 7.31
C PHE A 103 -6.34 8.15 8.61
N GLN A 104 -6.95 7.54 9.59
CA GLN A 104 -7.20 8.13 10.90
C GLN A 104 -6.04 7.82 11.84
N ILE A 105 -5.37 8.87 12.36
CA ILE A 105 -4.15 8.70 13.17
C ILE A 105 -4.47 8.17 14.56
N ASP A 106 -5.58 8.56 15.15
CA ASP A 106 -6.03 8.06 16.45
C ASP A 106 -7.50 7.67 16.37
N ALA A 107 -7.76 6.41 16.14
CA ALA A 107 -9.11 5.88 15.98
C ALA A 107 -9.94 5.90 17.29
N ASN A 108 -9.27 6.10 18.44
CA ASN A 108 -9.92 6.07 19.75
C ASN A 108 -10.21 7.49 20.29
N ASN A 109 -9.81 8.53 19.57
CA ASN A 109 -9.99 9.92 19.99
C ASN A 109 -11.00 10.63 19.09
N THR A 110 -11.95 11.33 19.68
CA THR A 110 -12.96 12.16 18.99
C THR A 110 -12.33 13.38 18.28
N GLU A 111 -11.17 13.84 18.73
CA GLU A 111 -10.37 14.90 18.10
C GLU A 111 -9.25 14.37 17.19
N SER A 112 -9.46 13.22 16.62
CA SER A 112 -8.48 12.54 15.78
C SER A 112 -8.01 13.41 14.61
N SER A 113 -6.72 13.26 14.29
CA SER A 113 -6.15 13.80 13.05
C SER A 113 -6.15 12.71 11.98
N TYR A 114 -6.04 13.14 10.73
CA TYR A 114 -6.02 12.25 9.56
C TYR A 114 -4.76 12.49 8.75
N LEU A 115 -4.33 11.45 8.06
CA LEU A 115 -3.35 11.54 6.96
C LEU A 115 -4.13 11.67 5.65
N GLN A 116 -4.36 12.90 5.19
CA GLN A 116 -4.95 13.14 3.87
C GLN A 116 -3.95 12.71 2.79
N PRO A 117 -4.21 11.65 2.01
CA PRO A 117 -3.37 11.33 0.86
C PRO A 117 -3.51 12.44 -0.20
N ILE A 118 -2.38 13.03 -0.58
CA ILE A 118 -2.31 14.06 -1.63
C ILE A 118 -2.09 13.38 -2.97
N SER A 119 -1.03 12.56 -3.04
CA SER A 119 -0.72 11.79 -4.23
C SER A 119 -0.08 10.44 -3.89
N ILE A 120 -0.25 9.51 -4.82
CA ILE A 120 0.42 8.21 -4.82
C ILE A 120 1.11 8.07 -6.17
N ASP A 121 2.43 7.98 -6.15
CA ASP A 121 3.26 7.77 -7.33
C ASP A 121 3.62 6.29 -7.43
N ASP A 122 2.99 5.59 -8.36
CA ASP A 122 3.14 4.16 -8.60
C ASP A 122 4.37 3.89 -9.49
N LEU A 123 5.41 3.34 -8.90
CA LEU A 123 6.68 3.02 -9.55
C LEU A 123 6.79 1.54 -9.94
N LYS A 124 5.69 0.79 -9.94
CA LYS A 124 5.68 -0.66 -10.20
C LYS A 124 6.35 -1.03 -11.51
N ALA A 125 6.08 -0.29 -12.58
CA ALA A 125 6.64 -0.56 -13.91
C ALA A 125 8.15 -0.26 -13.99
N LEU A 126 8.63 0.66 -13.18
CA LEU A 126 10.02 1.09 -13.18
C LEU A 126 10.94 0.21 -12.35
N LYS A 127 10.41 -0.51 -11.36
CA LYS A 127 11.17 -1.37 -10.42
C LYS A 127 12.43 -0.69 -9.88
N PRO A 128 12.30 0.44 -9.15
CA PRO A 128 13.45 1.24 -8.71
C PRO A 128 14.41 0.48 -7.78
N PHE A 129 13.95 -0.62 -7.20
CA PHE A 129 14.72 -1.54 -6.38
C PHE A 129 14.69 -2.93 -7.02
N PRO A 130 15.71 -3.31 -7.80
CA PRO A 130 15.72 -4.56 -8.58
C PRO A 130 15.51 -5.81 -7.72
N ASP A 131 16.06 -5.82 -6.50
CA ASP A 131 15.98 -6.95 -5.56
C ASP A 131 14.68 -6.98 -4.76
N ALA A 132 13.85 -5.94 -4.83
CA ALA A 132 12.59 -5.88 -4.13
C ALA A 132 11.45 -6.45 -4.98
N ALA A 133 10.88 -7.57 -4.56
CA ALA A 133 9.69 -8.15 -5.19
C ALA A 133 8.42 -7.30 -4.98
N ASN A 134 8.49 -6.30 -4.12
CA ASN A 134 7.34 -5.50 -3.72
C ASN A 134 7.04 -4.39 -4.74
N HIS A 135 5.74 -4.14 -4.91
CA HIS A 135 5.24 -3.00 -5.66
C HIS A 135 5.58 -1.69 -4.93
N THR A 136 6.54 -0.94 -5.44
CA THR A 136 7.00 0.31 -4.84
C THR A 136 6.12 1.48 -5.24
N CYS A 137 5.80 2.34 -4.29
CA CYS A 137 5.20 3.64 -4.55
C CYS A 137 5.78 4.72 -3.62
N ILE A 138 5.67 5.97 -4.04
CA ILE A 138 5.87 7.14 -3.19
C ILE A 138 4.47 7.64 -2.80
N ALA A 139 4.21 7.72 -1.51
CA ALA A 139 2.95 8.24 -1.00
C ALA A 139 3.19 9.57 -0.29
N ILE A 140 2.46 10.59 -0.69
CA ILE A 140 2.52 11.93 -0.13
C ILE A 140 1.23 12.19 0.63
N PHE A 141 1.37 12.50 1.91
CA PHE A 141 0.27 12.76 2.83
C PHE A 141 0.39 14.14 3.44
N LYS A 142 -0.74 14.73 3.80
CA LYS A 142 -0.84 15.91 4.64
C LYS A 142 -1.52 15.54 5.96
N LYS A 143 -0.96 15.90 7.10
CA LYS A 143 -1.68 15.76 8.39
C LYS A 143 -2.79 16.79 8.45
N SER A 144 -4.02 16.37 8.68
CA SER A 144 -5.21 17.22 8.63
C SER A 144 -6.16 16.94 9.80
N LYS A 145 -6.98 17.90 10.17
CA LYS A 145 -8.13 17.69 11.06
C LYS A 145 -9.34 17.12 10.31
N ASN A 146 -9.36 17.25 9.01
CA ASN A 146 -10.48 16.80 8.17
C ASN A 146 -10.25 15.37 7.69
N GLN A 147 -11.36 14.65 7.48
CA GLN A 147 -11.35 13.33 6.86
C GLN A 147 -10.74 13.38 5.44
N PRO A 148 -10.20 12.25 4.97
CA PRO A 148 -9.65 12.16 3.63
C PRO A 148 -10.67 12.54 2.57
N ILE A 149 -10.22 13.33 1.60
CA ILE A 149 -11.02 13.76 0.44
C ILE A 149 -10.61 12.93 -0.75
N TYR A 150 -11.58 12.54 -1.55
CA TYR A 150 -11.38 11.79 -2.80
C TYR A 150 -11.88 12.58 -4.00
N PRO A 151 -11.32 12.39 -5.20
CA PRO A 151 -10.28 11.41 -5.54
C PRO A 151 -8.89 11.77 -5.02
N ILE A 152 -8.04 10.72 -4.86
CA ILE A 152 -6.61 10.89 -4.64
C ILE A 152 -5.92 10.91 -6.00
N THR A 153 -4.99 11.84 -6.22
CA THR A 153 -4.13 11.83 -7.40
C THR A 153 -3.26 10.58 -7.42
N TYR A 154 -3.33 9.81 -8.50
CA TYR A 154 -2.57 8.57 -8.66
C TYR A 154 -1.75 8.62 -9.95
N ASN A 155 -0.44 8.78 -9.81
CA ASN A 155 0.49 8.90 -10.92
C ASN A 155 1.13 7.54 -11.22
N VAL A 156 0.95 7.04 -12.42
CA VAL A 156 1.58 5.80 -12.90
C VAL A 156 2.81 6.17 -13.69
N TRP A 157 3.97 5.73 -13.25
CA TRP A 157 5.26 5.99 -13.88
C TRP A 157 5.63 4.81 -14.77
N GLU A 158 5.73 5.04 -16.06
CA GLU A 158 5.95 4.01 -17.08
C GLU A 158 7.13 4.41 -17.97
N ALA A 159 7.97 3.44 -18.32
CA ALA A 159 9.05 3.68 -19.31
C ALA A 159 8.43 3.98 -20.69
N LYS A 160 8.95 4.97 -21.37
CA LYS A 160 8.60 5.23 -22.78
C LYS A 160 9.03 4.05 -23.65
N THR A 161 8.29 3.80 -24.73
CA THR A 161 8.64 2.75 -25.70
C THR A 161 10.05 2.99 -26.25
N GLY A 162 10.91 1.99 -26.13
CA GLY A 162 12.30 2.07 -26.56
C GLY A 162 13.30 2.60 -25.52
N ALA A 163 12.85 3.07 -24.36
CA ALA A 163 13.73 3.41 -23.24
C ALA A 163 14.43 2.14 -22.72
N LYS A 164 15.76 2.11 -22.80
CA LYS A 164 16.57 0.94 -22.42
C LYS A 164 17.39 1.13 -21.15
N ARG A 165 17.32 2.30 -20.52
CA ARG A 165 18.15 2.60 -19.35
C ARG A 165 17.57 1.94 -18.10
N ALA A 166 18.43 1.26 -17.35
CA ALA A 166 18.10 0.88 -15.98
C ALA A 166 17.99 2.15 -15.12
N ILE A 167 17.03 2.20 -14.19
CA ILE A 167 16.81 3.37 -13.32
C ILE A 167 18.08 3.78 -12.58
N SER A 168 18.92 2.82 -12.20
CA SER A 168 20.19 3.06 -11.52
C SER A 168 21.22 3.83 -12.35
N THR A 169 20.98 4.04 -13.64
CA THR A 169 21.93 4.73 -14.57
C THR A 169 21.58 6.20 -14.82
N TYR A 170 20.46 6.69 -14.31
CA TYR A 170 20.10 8.10 -14.45
C TYR A 170 20.95 8.97 -13.53
N LEU A 171 21.55 10.02 -14.09
CA LEU A 171 22.40 10.97 -13.38
C LEU A 171 21.63 12.20 -12.88
N SER A 172 20.43 12.43 -13.40
CA SER A 172 19.58 13.55 -13.01
C SER A 172 18.10 13.23 -13.17
N PHE A 173 17.26 13.98 -12.46
CA PHE A 173 15.80 13.86 -12.59
C PHE A 173 15.29 14.23 -14.00
N ASN A 174 15.93 15.18 -14.67
CA ASN A 174 15.56 15.55 -16.04
C ASN A 174 15.75 14.37 -17.01
N GLN A 175 16.84 13.61 -16.87
CA GLN A 175 17.03 12.39 -17.67
C GLN A 175 15.96 11.33 -17.39
N VAL A 176 15.50 11.22 -16.15
CA VAL A 176 14.38 10.34 -15.83
C VAL A 176 13.12 10.76 -16.60
N LEU A 177 12.80 12.04 -16.62
CA LEU A 177 11.62 12.57 -17.31
C LEU A 177 11.69 12.44 -18.84
N GLU A 178 12.90 12.41 -19.42
CA GLU A 178 13.12 12.15 -20.86
C GLU A 178 12.65 10.75 -21.26
N ASP A 179 12.93 9.74 -20.43
CA ASP A 179 12.70 8.33 -20.73
C ASP A 179 11.41 7.76 -20.09
N ILE A 180 10.74 8.53 -19.25
CA ILE A 180 9.58 8.08 -18.47
C ILE A 180 8.36 8.96 -18.77
N ASN A 181 7.21 8.29 -18.92
CA ASN A 181 5.90 8.93 -18.94
C ASN A 181 5.26 8.83 -17.55
N VAL A 182 4.61 9.91 -17.14
CA VAL A 182 3.77 9.91 -15.94
C VAL A 182 2.32 10.08 -16.37
N VAL A 183 1.52 9.05 -16.13
CA VAL A 183 0.09 9.04 -16.47
C VAL A 183 -0.70 9.27 -15.19
N THR A 184 -1.34 10.43 -15.08
CA THR A 184 -2.18 10.76 -13.93
C THR A 184 -3.54 10.09 -14.05
N LYS A 185 -3.95 9.48 -12.96
CA LYS A 185 -5.24 8.80 -12.75
C LYS A 185 -5.86 9.25 -11.44
N GLU A 186 -7.06 8.78 -11.15
CA GLU A 186 -7.79 9.02 -9.92
C GLU A 186 -7.93 7.72 -9.13
N ALA A 187 -7.75 7.79 -7.82
CA ALA A 187 -7.91 6.66 -6.92
C ALA A 187 -9.05 6.92 -5.92
N PHE A 188 -9.93 5.93 -5.77
CA PHE A 188 -11.11 5.96 -4.91
C PHE A 188 -11.22 4.65 -4.11
N PRO A 189 -11.77 4.67 -2.90
CA PRO A 189 -12.14 3.44 -2.20
C PRO A 189 -13.28 2.73 -2.96
N VAL A 190 -13.15 1.42 -3.17
CA VAL A 190 -14.20 0.62 -3.87
C VAL A 190 -15.47 0.41 -3.07
N GLY A 191 -15.57 0.95 -1.88
CA GLY A 191 -16.70 0.83 -0.98
C GLY A 191 -16.56 1.79 0.18
N GLU A 192 -16.74 1.28 1.39
CA GLU A 192 -16.57 2.06 2.62
C GLU A 192 -15.12 2.52 2.84
N ILE A 193 -14.94 3.48 3.77
CA ILE A 193 -13.62 3.94 4.20
C ILE A 193 -12.79 2.72 4.66
N GLY A 194 -11.54 2.66 4.19
CA GLY A 194 -10.65 1.52 4.43
C GLY A 194 -10.69 0.45 3.33
N SER A 195 -11.67 0.48 2.42
CA SER A 195 -11.69 -0.42 1.25
C SER A 195 -10.46 -0.24 0.36
N PRO A 196 -10.07 -1.26 -0.43
CA PRO A 196 -9.03 -1.13 -1.44
C PRO A 196 -9.32 0.04 -2.39
N LEU A 197 -8.26 0.69 -2.87
CA LEU A 197 -8.41 1.76 -3.85
C LEU A 197 -8.51 1.20 -5.27
N ALA A 198 -9.56 1.59 -5.98
CA ALA A 198 -9.64 1.47 -7.43
C ALA A 198 -8.95 2.65 -8.08
N VAL A 199 -8.17 2.38 -9.14
CA VAL A 199 -7.43 3.40 -9.89
C VAL A 199 -7.98 3.47 -11.30
N LEU A 200 -8.55 4.60 -11.67
CA LEU A 200 -9.25 4.81 -12.93
C LEU A 200 -8.70 6.03 -13.67
N LYS A 201 -8.98 6.11 -14.96
CA LYS A 201 -8.76 7.35 -15.72
C LYS A 201 -9.63 8.47 -15.15
N ILE A 202 -9.14 9.70 -15.22
CA ILE A 202 -9.84 10.89 -14.75
C ILE A 202 -11.26 10.96 -15.30
N GLY A 203 -12.24 11.24 -14.45
CA GLY A 203 -13.64 11.35 -14.77
C GLY A 203 -14.37 10.03 -15.08
N ARG A 204 -13.70 8.87 -14.96
CA ARG A 204 -14.33 7.57 -15.24
C ARG A 204 -15.10 7.00 -14.05
N PHE A 205 -14.82 7.45 -12.85
CA PHE A 205 -15.46 6.92 -11.66
C PHE A 205 -16.96 7.17 -11.64
N GLU A 206 -17.40 8.33 -12.11
CA GLU A 206 -18.82 8.71 -12.18
C GLU A 206 -19.66 7.82 -13.12
N THR A 207 -19.00 7.19 -14.11
CA THR A 207 -19.66 6.33 -15.09
C THR A 207 -19.73 4.85 -14.71
N ILE A 208 -19.03 4.46 -13.62
CA ILE A 208 -18.95 3.06 -13.18
C ILE A 208 -20.02 2.79 -12.12
N LYS A 209 -20.87 1.78 -12.38
CA LYS A 209 -21.81 1.27 -11.39
C LYS A 209 -21.17 0.10 -10.64
N TYR A 210 -21.29 0.10 -9.32
CA TYR A 210 -20.86 -1.02 -8.50
C TYR A 210 -21.72 -2.25 -8.79
N LEU A 211 -21.09 -3.43 -8.87
CA LEU A 211 -21.79 -4.69 -8.80
C LEU A 211 -22.22 -4.90 -7.35
N SER A 212 -23.46 -4.59 -7.03
CA SER A 212 -24.03 -4.88 -5.72
C SER A 212 -24.49 -6.34 -5.64
N ASN A 213 -24.74 -6.84 -4.44
CA ASN A 213 -25.34 -8.16 -4.22
C ASN A 213 -26.73 -8.31 -4.86
N GLN A 214 -27.32 -7.21 -5.36
CA GLN A 214 -28.61 -7.17 -6.05
C GLN A 214 -28.46 -7.11 -7.59
N CYS A 215 -27.27 -7.35 -8.12
CA CYS A 215 -27.09 -7.40 -9.57
C CYS A 215 -27.80 -8.63 -10.13
N THR A 216 -28.89 -8.40 -10.90
CA THR A 216 -29.75 -9.47 -11.44
C THR A 216 -29.17 -10.18 -12.64
N TRP A 217 -28.20 -9.58 -13.34
CA TRP A 217 -27.65 -10.09 -14.61
C TRP A 217 -26.26 -10.71 -14.48
N THR A 218 -25.56 -10.49 -13.35
CA THR A 218 -24.27 -11.14 -13.09
C THR A 218 -24.03 -11.37 -11.60
N GLN A 219 -23.34 -12.45 -11.28
CA GLN A 219 -22.88 -12.75 -9.93
C GLN A 219 -21.42 -13.14 -9.99
N GLY A 220 -20.56 -12.34 -9.30
CA GLY A 220 -19.16 -12.71 -9.11
C GLY A 220 -19.06 -13.87 -8.10
N ARG A 221 -18.48 -14.99 -8.51
CA ARG A 221 -18.15 -16.11 -7.63
C ARG A 221 -16.66 -16.37 -7.64
N LYS A 222 -16.08 -16.65 -6.49
CA LYS A 222 -14.73 -17.18 -6.43
C LYS A 222 -14.75 -18.58 -7.04
N GLY A 223 -13.92 -18.80 -8.03
CA GLY A 223 -13.73 -20.13 -8.60
C GLY A 223 -13.10 -21.12 -7.59
N ILE A 224 -12.91 -22.34 -8.00
CA ILE A 224 -12.24 -23.37 -7.19
C ILE A 224 -10.81 -22.90 -6.89
N THR A 225 -10.44 -22.90 -5.62
CA THR A 225 -9.05 -22.69 -5.21
C THR A 225 -8.41 -24.06 -5.10
N THR A 226 -7.49 -24.36 -6.01
CA THR A 226 -6.74 -25.62 -6.02
C THR A 226 -5.40 -25.37 -5.34
N ASP A 227 -5.32 -25.62 -4.04
CA ASP A 227 -4.05 -25.47 -3.29
C ASP A 227 -3.06 -26.62 -3.63
N LEU A 228 -3.58 -27.74 -4.18
CA LEU A 228 -2.85 -28.93 -4.58
C LEU A 228 -3.04 -29.18 -6.09
N ASN A 229 -2.39 -28.39 -6.92
CA ASN A 229 -2.55 -28.47 -8.38
C ASN A 229 -2.28 -29.87 -8.96
N GLY A 230 -1.32 -30.61 -8.40
CA GLY A 230 -1.04 -31.98 -8.81
C GLY A 230 -2.15 -33.00 -8.50
N VAL A 231 -3.15 -32.61 -7.67
CA VAL A 231 -4.32 -33.47 -7.38
C VAL A 231 -5.51 -33.10 -8.26
N TYR A 232 -5.69 -31.81 -8.56
CA TYR A 232 -6.87 -31.31 -9.28
C TYR A 232 -6.65 -31.12 -10.77
N PHE A 233 -5.41 -30.95 -11.20
CA PHE A 233 -5.05 -30.85 -12.62
C PHE A 233 -4.23 -32.06 -13.01
N VAL A 234 -4.78 -32.87 -13.91
CA VAL A 234 -4.16 -34.07 -14.40
C VAL A 234 -3.93 -33.96 -15.92
N SER A 235 -2.87 -34.57 -16.39
CA SER A 235 -2.61 -34.66 -17.83
C SER A 235 -3.38 -35.84 -18.44
N ILE A 236 -4.10 -35.60 -19.55
CA ILE A 236 -4.76 -36.66 -20.29
C ILE A 236 -3.72 -37.35 -21.14
N LEU A 237 -3.48 -38.64 -20.88
CA LEU A 237 -2.58 -39.46 -21.64
C LEU A 237 -3.28 -40.06 -22.86
N ASN A 238 -4.52 -40.53 -22.68
CA ASN A 238 -5.30 -41.12 -23.73
C ASN A 238 -6.80 -40.93 -23.45
N GLN A 239 -7.59 -40.77 -24.50
CA GLN A 239 -9.04 -40.62 -24.43
C GLN A 239 -9.73 -41.49 -25.46
N SER A 240 -10.70 -42.30 -25.03
CA SER A 240 -11.66 -42.99 -25.87
C SER A 240 -13.07 -42.48 -25.57
N SER A 241 -14.09 -42.95 -26.33
CA SER A 241 -15.48 -42.53 -26.14
C SER A 241 -15.98 -42.65 -24.69
N ASP A 242 -15.49 -43.63 -23.96
CA ASP A 242 -16.01 -43.99 -22.63
C ASP A 242 -14.98 -43.96 -21.52
N LYS A 243 -13.70 -43.75 -21.83
CA LYS A 243 -12.62 -43.79 -20.85
C LYS A 243 -11.57 -42.71 -21.11
N VAL A 244 -11.08 -42.10 -20.04
CA VAL A 244 -9.96 -41.16 -20.05
C VAL A 244 -8.87 -41.73 -19.14
N GLN A 245 -7.67 -41.89 -19.68
CA GLN A 245 -6.48 -42.22 -18.89
C GLN A 245 -5.76 -40.95 -18.52
N ILE A 246 -5.51 -40.75 -17.25
CA ILE A 246 -4.90 -39.54 -16.66
C ILE A 246 -3.64 -39.91 -15.89
N ILE A 247 -2.76 -38.94 -15.71
CA ILE A 247 -1.57 -39.04 -14.87
C ILE A 247 -1.52 -37.84 -13.91
#